data_bc2663d49bdb19b63ad443c2c70de2d4
#
_entry.id   bc2663d49bdb19b63ad443c2c70de2d4
#
_cell.length_a   1.000
_cell.length_b   1.000
_cell.length_c   1.000
_cell.angle_alpha   90.00
_cell.angle_beta   90.00
_cell.angle_gamma   90.00
#
_symmetry.space_group_name_H-M   'P 1'
#
loop_
_entity.id
_entity.type
_entity.pdbx_description
1 polymer ?
#
loop_
_entity_poly.entity_id
_entity_poly.type
_entity_poly.pdbx_seq_one_letter_code
_entity_poly.pdbx_strand_id
1 'polypeptide(L)'
;PSNAMSCVLRVSTPTASVLLAGDIPENQERELWLSLGAKGLRSSVLLAPHHGSKTSSNYLFLQAVQPRWVVLQAGYRNRYGHPAPAVLQRYAALGLGVIGNAECGAIRWQSDAPAHMACLRRDAPRYWWHQLEE
;
A
#
# COMPACT_ATOMS: atom_id res chain seq x y z
N PRO A 1 2.04 9.07 20.95
CA PRO A 1 1.53 9.32 19.62
C PRO A 1 0.55 8.22 19.21
N SER A 2 -0.64 8.57 18.72
CA SER A 2 -1.73 7.62 18.46
C SER A 2 -1.37 6.53 17.45
N ASN A 3 -0.51 6.85 16.47
CA ASN A 3 -0.09 5.92 15.42
C ASN A 3 0.76 4.74 15.94
N ALA A 4 1.39 4.88 17.11
CA ALA A 4 2.14 3.79 17.74
C ALA A 4 1.25 2.62 18.21
N MET A 5 -0.07 2.80 18.18
CA MET A 5 -1.06 1.77 18.54
C MET A 5 -1.72 1.13 17.32
N SER A 6 -1.24 1.40 16.11
CA SER A 6 -1.76 0.80 14.88
C SER A 6 -1.50 -0.71 14.87
N CYS A 7 -2.55 -1.48 14.59
CA CYS A 7 -2.43 -2.91 14.38
C CYS A 7 -1.87 -3.20 12.98
N VAL A 8 -0.95 -4.16 12.91
CA VAL A 8 -0.44 -4.70 11.65
C VAL A 8 -0.94 -6.12 11.49
N LEU A 9 -1.51 -6.43 10.35
CA LEU A 9 -2.06 -7.76 10.06
C LEU A 9 -1.50 -8.28 8.74
N ARG A 10 -0.95 -9.48 8.76
CA ARG A 10 -0.60 -10.21 7.54
C ARG A 10 -1.56 -11.37 7.34
N VAL A 11 -2.24 -11.39 6.21
CA VAL A 11 -3.11 -12.48 5.78
C VAL A 11 -2.43 -13.23 4.66
N SER A 12 -2.37 -14.56 4.74
CA SER A 12 -1.68 -15.38 3.74
C SER A 12 -2.49 -16.61 3.34
N THR A 13 -2.36 -16.97 2.08
CA THR A 13 -2.75 -18.25 1.51
C THR A 13 -1.48 -19.01 1.11
N PRO A 14 -1.54 -20.27 0.64
CA PRO A 14 -0.36 -20.97 0.14
C PRO A 14 0.36 -20.26 -1.01
N THR A 15 -0.34 -19.43 -1.79
CA THR A 15 0.18 -18.83 -3.03
C THR A 15 0.46 -17.33 -2.93
N ALA A 16 -0.16 -16.62 -1.99
CA ALA A 16 -0.07 -15.17 -1.93
C ALA A 16 -0.36 -14.62 -0.53
N SER A 17 0.01 -13.37 -0.29
CA SER A 17 -0.26 -12.70 0.99
C SER A 17 -0.44 -11.19 0.84
N VAL A 18 -1.14 -10.60 1.80
CA VAL A 18 -1.33 -9.16 1.94
C VAL A 18 -0.86 -8.72 3.32
N LEU A 19 -0.15 -7.59 3.38
CA LEU A 19 0.24 -6.92 4.60
C LEU A 19 -0.56 -5.63 4.75
N LEU A 20 -1.38 -5.57 5.78
CA LEU A 20 -2.16 -4.41 6.19
C LEU A 20 -1.37 -3.70 7.30
N ALA A 21 -0.66 -2.64 6.93
CA ALA A 21 0.31 -2.01 7.81
C ALA A 21 -0.29 -0.95 8.74
N GLY A 22 -1.54 -0.53 8.50
CA GLY A 22 -2.16 0.57 9.26
C GLY A 22 -1.37 1.88 9.14
N ASP A 23 -1.38 2.66 10.20
CA ASP A 23 -0.72 3.98 10.23
C ASP A 23 0.67 3.95 10.88
N ILE A 24 1.37 2.82 10.81
CA ILE A 24 2.70 2.71 11.41
C ILE A 24 3.69 3.68 10.79
N PRO A 25 4.46 4.41 11.59
CA PRO A 25 5.56 5.23 11.12
C PRO A 25 6.85 4.41 10.96
N GLU A 26 7.88 5.02 10.36
CA GLU A 26 9.16 4.39 10.01
C GLU A 26 9.85 3.67 11.18
N ASN A 27 9.78 4.20 12.39
CA ASN A 27 10.36 3.54 13.57
C ASN A 27 9.69 2.19 13.86
N GLN A 28 8.37 2.08 13.71
CA GLN A 28 7.65 0.82 13.89
C GLN A 28 7.86 -0.15 12.72
N GLU A 29 8.00 0.34 11.49
CA GLU A 29 8.40 -0.47 10.36
C GLU A 29 9.76 -1.15 10.63
N ARG A 30 10.70 -0.40 11.21
CA ARG A 30 12.01 -0.92 11.62
C ARG A 30 11.90 -1.97 12.72
N GLU A 31 11.07 -1.74 13.73
CA GLU A 31 10.81 -2.71 14.82
C GLU A 31 10.21 -4.00 14.28
N LEU A 32 9.26 -3.91 13.36
CA LEU A 32 8.68 -5.08 12.68
C LEU A 32 9.74 -5.84 11.87
N TRP A 33 10.58 -5.13 11.14
CA TRP A 33 11.67 -5.76 10.39
C TRP A 33 12.67 -6.46 11.32
N LEU A 34 13.05 -5.86 12.43
CA LEU A 34 13.96 -6.46 13.41
C LEU A 34 13.35 -7.68 14.09
N SER A 35 12.06 -7.68 14.36
CA SER A 35 11.38 -8.77 15.09
C SER A 35 10.96 -9.93 14.18
N LEU A 36 10.50 -9.67 12.97
CA LEU A 36 9.92 -10.68 12.07
C LEU A 36 10.86 -11.06 10.92
N GLY A 37 11.82 -10.21 10.59
CA GLY A 37 12.70 -10.36 9.43
C GLY A 37 11.95 -10.33 8.10
N ALA A 38 12.69 -10.48 7.01
CA ALA A 38 12.12 -10.49 5.66
C ALA A 38 11.12 -11.65 5.46
N LYS A 39 11.38 -12.82 6.05
CA LYS A 39 10.49 -13.98 5.92
C LYS A 39 9.10 -13.74 6.52
N GLY A 40 9.03 -13.04 7.66
CA GLY A 40 7.76 -12.71 8.32
C GLY A 40 6.99 -11.58 7.64
N LEU A 41 7.68 -10.69 6.92
CA LEU A 41 7.08 -9.52 6.29
C LEU A 41 6.73 -9.72 4.81
N ARG A 42 7.40 -10.62 4.10
CA ARG A 42 7.22 -10.80 2.66
C ARG A 42 5.75 -10.98 2.29
N SER A 43 5.26 -10.13 1.37
CA SER A 43 3.85 -10.11 1.00
C SER A 43 3.66 -9.65 -0.45
N SER A 44 2.69 -10.25 -1.14
CA SER A 44 2.37 -9.94 -2.53
C SER A 44 1.79 -8.53 -2.70
N VAL A 45 1.01 -8.11 -1.70
CA VAL A 45 0.37 -6.80 -1.65
C VAL A 45 0.69 -6.13 -0.32
N LEU A 46 1.02 -4.86 -0.38
CA LEU A 46 1.18 -3.98 0.78
C LEU A 46 0.11 -2.89 0.75
N LEU A 47 -0.70 -2.78 1.80
CA LEU A 47 -1.45 -1.56 2.05
C LEU A 47 -0.46 -0.52 2.57
N ALA A 48 -0.34 0.60 1.83
CA ALA A 48 0.66 1.62 2.12
C ALA A 48 0.58 2.11 3.57
N PRO A 49 1.65 2.00 4.36
CA PRO A 49 1.64 2.49 5.74
C PRO A 49 1.32 3.99 5.77
N HIS A 50 0.48 4.38 6.72
CA HIS A 50 0.12 5.77 6.98
C HIS A 50 -0.30 6.53 5.71
N HIS A 51 -1.08 5.86 4.84
CA HIS A 51 -1.60 6.42 3.59
C HIS A 51 -0.52 6.93 2.62
N GLY A 52 0.72 6.47 2.75
CA GLY A 52 1.86 7.00 2.00
C GLY A 52 2.43 8.31 2.55
N SER A 53 2.35 8.52 3.87
CA SER A 53 3.00 9.64 4.56
C SER A 53 4.51 9.64 4.33
N LYS A 54 5.12 10.84 4.27
CA LYS A 54 6.58 10.99 4.19
C LYS A 54 7.36 10.32 5.34
N THR A 55 6.68 10.04 6.46
CA THR A 55 7.25 9.41 7.67
C THR A 55 7.06 7.89 7.69
N SER A 56 6.72 7.29 6.56
CA SER A 56 6.50 5.85 6.42
C SER A 56 7.11 5.30 5.13
N SER A 57 6.94 4.01 4.90
CA SER A 57 7.43 3.32 3.70
C SER A 57 8.95 3.40 3.53
N ASN A 58 9.67 3.06 4.59
CA ASN A 58 11.12 3.02 4.63
C ASN A 58 11.68 1.99 3.63
N TYR A 59 12.84 2.25 3.05
CA TYR A 59 13.48 1.35 2.08
C TYR A 59 13.72 -0.05 2.61
N LEU A 60 14.24 -0.19 3.83
CA LEU A 60 14.51 -1.50 4.44
C LEU A 60 13.22 -2.30 4.63
N PHE A 61 12.15 -1.63 5.06
CA PHE A 61 10.83 -2.25 5.21
C PHE A 61 10.29 -2.71 3.85
N LEU A 62 10.33 -1.85 2.84
CA LEU A 62 9.87 -2.19 1.50
C LEU A 62 10.68 -3.34 0.88
N GLN A 63 12.00 -3.35 1.08
CA GLN A 63 12.87 -4.45 0.65
C GLN A 63 12.58 -5.77 1.38
N ALA A 64 12.14 -5.70 2.64
CA ALA A 64 11.74 -6.90 3.40
C ALA A 64 10.36 -7.42 2.94
N VAL A 65 9.41 -6.52 2.71
CA VAL A 65 8.06 -6.89 2.25
C VAL A 65 8.08 -7.38 0.80
N GLN A 66 8.86 -6.74 -0.07
CA GLN A 66 8.95 -7.04 -1.51
C GLN A 66 7.58 -7.16 -2.19
N PRO A 67 6.68 -6.19 -2.04
CA PRO A 67 5.36 -6.31 -2.59
C PRO A 67 5.39 -6.17 -4.11
N ARG A 68 4.54 -6.90 -4.82
CA ARG A 68 4.26 -6.64 -6.24
C ARG A 68 3.40 -5.39 -6.40
N TRP A 69 2.45 -5.21 -5.48
CA TRP A 69 1.50 -4.11 -5.48
C TRP A 69 1.52 -3.35 -4.16
N VAL A 70 1.50 -2.04 -4.26
CA VAL A 70 1.23 -1.13 -3.14
C VAL A 70 -0.13 -0.48 -3.37
N VAL A 71 -1.03 -0.66 -2.42
CA VAL A 71 -2.37 -0.07 -2.44
C VAL A 71 -2.38 1.18 -1.57
N LEU A 72 -2.71 2.31 -2.18
CA LEU A 72 -2.85 3.60 -1.51
C LEU A 72 -4.30 3.88 -1.16
N GLN A 73 -4.56 4.14 0.10
CA GLN A 73 -5.85 4.61 0.60
C GLN A 73 -5.73 6.07 1.05
N ALA A 74 -5.80 6.98 0.09
CA ALA A 74 -5.75 8.42 0.35
C ALA A 74 -6.88 9.11 -0.40
N GLY A 75 -7.57 10.03 0.23
CA GLY A 75 -8.63 10.79 -0.41
C GLY A 75 -8.10 11.68 -1.53
N TYR A 76 -8.88 11.85 -2.57
CA TYR A 76 -8.56 12.78 -3.65
C TYR A 76 -8.34 14.20 -3.08
N ARG A 77 -7.21 14.83 -3.46
CA ARG A 77 -6.83 16.16 -2.98
C ARG A 77 -6.91 16.34 -1.45
N ASN A 78 -6.51 15.29 -0.70
CA ASN A 78 -6.55 15.37 0.76
C ASN A 78 -5.59 16.44 1.30
N ARG A 79 -6.00 17.07 2.41
CA ARG A 79 -5.26 18.19 3.04
C ARG A 79 -3.85 17.84 3.53
N TYR A 80 -3.56 16.55 3.69
CA TYR A 80 -2.26 16.07 4.18
C TYR A 80 -1.22 15.89 3.06
N GLY A 81 -1.64 16.01 1.80
CA GLY A 81 -0.76 15.80 0.65
C GLY A 81 -0.29 14.35 0.53
N HIS A 82 -1.11 13.39 0.97
CA HIS A 82 -0.81 11.97 0.80
C HIS A 82 -1.36 11.43 -0.53
N PRO A 83 -0.65 10.49 -1.17
CA PRO A 83 0.71 10.02 -0.85
C PRO A 83 1.77 11.09 -1.09
N ALA A 84 2.78 11.14 -0.22
CA ALA A 84 3.87 12.11 -0.36
C ALA A 84 4.72 11.78 -1.61
N PRO A 85 5.15 12.80 -2.41
CA PRO A 85 5.95 12.59 -3.61
C PRO A 85 7.22 11.75 -3.39
N ALA A 86 7.91 11.95 -2.26
CA ALA A 86 9.09 11.17 -1.90
C ALA A 86 8.80 9.67 -1.70
N VAL A 87 7.59 9.33 -1.24
CA VAL A 87 7.15 7.93 -1.08
C VAL A 87 6.85 7.32 -2.44
N LEU A 88 6.16 8.04 -3.33
CA LEU A 88 5.91 7.58 -4.69
C LEU A 88 7.21 7.36 -5.47
N GLN A 89 8.19 8.25 -5.34
CA GLN A 89 9.52 8.09 -5.93
C GLN A 89 10.22 6.83 -5.41
N ARG A 90 10.07 6.53 -4.12
CA ARG A 90 10.64 5.33 -3.49
C ARG A 90 10.00 4.04 -4.04
N TYR A 91 8.68 4.03 -4.20
CA TYR A 91 7.99 2.90 -4.84
C TYR A 91 8.42 2.70 -6.29
N ALA A 92 8.52 3.79 -7.05
CA ALA A 92 8.98 3.76 -8.44
C ALA A 92 10.43 3.25 -8.56
N ALA A 93 11.33 3.72 -7.69
CA ALA A 93 12.73 3.28 -7.68
C ALA A 93 12.88 1.77 -7.38
N LEU A 94 11.93 1.18 -6.66
CA LEU A 94 11.88 -0.26 -6.37
C LEU A 94 11.06 -1.05 -7.41
N GLY A 95 10.53 -0.41 -8.44
CA GLY A 95 9.72 -1.05 -9.48
C GLY A 95 8.39 -1.61 -8.98
N LEU A 96 7.83 -1.07 -7.90
CA LEU A 96 6.59 -1.53 -7.31
C LEU A 96 5.37 -1.01 -8.10
N GLY A 97 4.38 -1.87 -8.36
CA GLY A 97 3.10 -1.43 -8.89
C GLY A 97 2.33 -0.63 -7.82
N VAL A 98 1.87 0.58 -8.19
CA VAL A 98 1.11 1.44 -7.28
C VAL A 98 -0.29 1.64 -7.81
N ILE A 99 -1.29 1.52 -6.93
CA ILE A 99 -2.70 1.73 -7.27
C ILE A 99 -3.41 2.43 -6.11
N GLY A 100 -4.22 3.43 -6.41
CA GLY A 100 -4.88 4.28 -5.42
C GLY A 100 -6.40 4.27 -5.50
N ASN A 101 -7.06 4.35 -4.34
CA ASN A 101 -8.51 4.43 -4.28
C ASN A 101 -9.06 5.75 -4.81
N ALA A 102 -8.28 6.83 -4.81
CA ALA A 102 -8.68 8.12 -5.39
C ALA A 102 -9.05 7.97 -6.87
N GLU A 103 -8.26 7.19 -7.63
CA GLU A 103 -8.50 6.91 -9.05
C GLU A 103 -9.50 5.76 -9.25
N CYS A 104 -9.33 4.68 -8.49
CA CYS A 104 -10.05 3.43 -8.68
C CYS A 104 -11.43 3.38 -8.02
N GLY A 105 -11.71 4.23 -7.03
CA GLY A 105 -12.84 4.03 -6.12
C GLY A 105 -12.61 2.77 -5.28
N ALA A 106 -13.15 1.63 -5.72
CA ALA A 106 -12.83 0.33 -5.13
C ALA A 106 -11.70 -0.38 -5.88
N ILE A 107 -10.84 -1.04 -5.12
CA ILE A 107 -9.75 -1.88 -5.63
C ILE A 107 -10.04 -3.31 -5.18
N ARG A 108 -9.94 -4.27 -6.11
CA ARG A 108 -10.09 -5.70 -5.81
C ARG A 108 -8.82 -6.44 -6.16
N TRP A 109 -8.37 -7.27 -5.23
CA TRP A 109 -7.30 -8.22 -5.43
C TRP A 109 -7.71 -9.61 -4.94
N GLN A 110 -7.24 -10.65 -5.63
CA GLN A 110 -7.56 -12.04 -5.31
C GLN A 110 -6.26 -12.85 -5.26
N SER A 111 -6.15 -13.72 -4.27
CA SER A 111 -4.93 -14.50 -4.03
C SER A 111 -4.68 -15.59 -5.07
N ASP A 112 -5.70 -16.03 -5.79
CA ASP A 112 -5.62 -16.97 -6.91
C ASP A 112 -5.17 -16.32 -8.22
N ALA A 113 -5.27 -14.98 -8.32
CA ALA A 113 -4.79 -14.19 -9.45
C ALA A 113 -3.88 -13.03 -8.98
N PRO A 114 -2.76 -13.30 -8.27
CA PRO A 114 -1.99 -12.31 -7.53
C PRO A 114 -1.31 -11.26 -8.42
N ALA A 115 -1.20 -11.52 -9.71
CA ALA A 115 -0.68 -10.56 -10.69
C ALA A 115 -1.69 -9.49 -11.09
N HIS A 116 -2.99 -9.74 -10.89
CA HIS A 116 -4.07 -8.86 -11.31
C HIS A 116 -4.59 -8.00 -10.17
N MET A 117 -4.75 -6.70 -10.45
CA MET A 117 -5.33 -5.73 -9.54
C MET A 117 -6.46 -5.00 -10.29
N ALA A 118 -7.70 -5.23 -9.88
CA ALA A 118 -8.86 -4.61 -10.52
C ALA A 118 -9.14 -3.23 -9.93
N CYS A 119 -9.39 -2.27 -10.82
CA CYS A 119 -9.70 -0.87 -10.52
C CYS A 119 -11.15 -0.61 -10.95
N LEU A 120 -12.08 -0.60 -10.01
CA LEU A 120 -13.52 -0.65 -10.34
C LEU A 120 -13.96 0.51 -11.24
N ARG A 121 -13.47 1.73 -10.97
CA ARG A 121 -13.86 2.91 -11.76
C ARG A 121 -13.36 2.86 -13.19
N ARG A 122 -12.20 2.23 -13.43
CA ARG A 122 -11.62 2.03 -14.77
C ARG A 122 -12.24 0.83 -15.48
N ASP A 123 -12.40 -0.29 -14.76
CA ASP A 123 -12.78 -1.58 -15.35
C ASP A 123 -14.29 -1.71 -15.57
N ALA A 124 -15.11 -0.94 -14.81
CA ALA A 124 -16.57 -0.89 -14.94
C ALA A 124 -17.07 0.56 -14.81
N PRO A 125 -16.70 1.45 -15.74
CA PRO A 125 -17.03 2.86 -15.65
C PRO A 125 -18.54 3.08 -15.72
N ARG A 126 -19.05 4.02 -14.92
CA ARG A 126 -20.46 4.46 -14.95
C ARG A 126 -20.53 5.89 -15.44
N TYR A 127 -21.56 6.24 -16.21
CA TYR A 127 -21.71 7.55 -16.84
C TYR A 127 -21.76 8.74 -15.86
N TRP A 128 -22.12 8.52 -14.59
CA TRP A 128 -22.16 9.56 -13.55
C TRP A 128 -20.87 9.66 -12.74
N TRP A 129 -19.81 8.89 -13.03
CA TRP A 129 -18.54 9.01 -12.36
C TRP A 129 -17.72 10.13 -12.99
N HIS A 130 -17.29 11.07 -12.15
CA HIS A 130 -16.35 12.07 -12.59
C HIS A 130 -15.02 11.41 -12.99
N GLN A 131 -14.52 11.78 -14.16
CA GLN A 131 -13.13 11.54 -14.50
C GLN A 131 -12.30 12.56 -13.73
N LEU A 132 -11.27 12.08 -13.03
CA LEU A 132 -10.32 12.98 -12.40
C LEU A 132 -9.51 13.61 -13.53
N GLU A 133 -9.57 14.94 -13.62
CA GLU A 133 -8.68 15.69 -14.53
C GLU A 133 -7.25 15.50 -14.02
N GLU A 134 -6.33 15.17 -14.94
CA GLU A 134 -4.90 15.01 -14.69
C GLU A 134 -4.23 16.32 -14.24
#